data_633e175c460531ed80eefa9053ddf343
#
_entry.id   633e175c460531ed80eefa9053ddf343
#
_cell.length_a   1.000
_cell.length_b   1.000
_cell.length_c   1.000
_cell.angle_alpha   90.00
_cell.angle_beta   90.00
_cell.angle_gamma   90.00
#
_symmetry.space_group_name_H-M   'P 1'
#
loop_
_entity.id
_entity.type
_entity.pdbx_description
1 polymer ?
#
loop_
_entity_poly.entity_id
_entity_poly.type
_entity_poly.pdbx_seq_one_letter_code
_entity_poly.pdbx_strand_id
1 'polypeptide(L)'
;MQIIFCRFIDAYKEQGIPIDMVMYQNEAYSYTPYPGCAWTATGTIRFNKEYLAPTLRQMHPEVKLYLGTFNTNRQDHVETILADTALCNCIRGMGFQWEGREILPSIRKQHPEWEYICSESECGWGSFDWKAAEHTFELINHYLGNGCCEYNFGIVFDR
;
A
#
# COMPACT_ATOMS: atom_id res chain seq x y z
N MET A 1 3.37 17.00 -8.20
CA MET A 1 3.65 15.81 -7.35
C MET A 1 3.74 14.53 -8.18
N GLN A 2 2.75 14.18 -9.02
CA GLN A 2 2.77 12.96 -9.86
C GLN A 2 4.02 12.77 -10.73
N ILE A 3 4.61 13.85 -11.26
CA ILE A 3 5.85 13.80 -12.06
C ILE A 3 7.05 13.28 -11.24
N ILE A 4 7.05 13.41 -9.91
CA ILE A 4 8.10 12.88 -9.05
C ILE A 4 8.15 11.35 -9.14
N PHE A 5 6.99 10.69 -9.18
CA PHE A 5 6.92 9.23 -9.38
C PHE A 5 7.57 8.81 -10.70
N CYS A 6 7.25 9.51 -11.78
CA CYS A 6 7.83 9.20 -13.10
C CYS A 6 9.36 9.39 -13.11
N ARG A 7 9.86 10.49 -12.54
CA ARG A 7 11.31 10.73 -12.43
C ARG A 7 12.01 9.66 -11.58
N PHE A 8 11.37 9.20 -10.52
CA PHE A 8 11.89 8.11 -9.70
C PHE A 8 11.96 6.80 -10.51
N ILE A 9 10.88 6.47 -11.23
CA ILE A 9 10.83 5.29 -12.10
C ILE A 9 11.94 5.36 -13.17
N ASP A 10 12.09 6.50 -13.85
CA ASP A 10 13.13 6.71 -14.86
C ASP A 10 14.53 6.52 -14.27
N ALA A 11 14.81 7.15 -13.12
CA ALA A 11 16.12 7.08 -12.48
C ALA A 11 16.52 5.66 -12.07
N TYR A 12 15.57 4.86 -11.56
CA TYR A 12 15.81 3.46 -11.22
C TYR A 12 15.97 2.59 -12.46
N LYS A 13 15.16 2.83 -13.50
CA LYS A 13 15.24 2.14 -14.78
C LYS A 13 16.60 2.36 -15.47
N GLU A 14 17.15 3.57 -15.39
CA GLU A 14 18.51 3.89 -15.88
C GLU A 14 19.61 3.10 -15.15
N GLN A 15 19.35 2.68 -13.90
CA GLN A 15 20.26 1.83 -13.13
C GLN A 15 19.99 0.32 -13.34
N GLY A 16 19.11 -0.06 -14.27
CA GLY A 16 18.74 -1.45 -14.52
C GLY A 16 17.79 -2.06 -13.49
N ILE A 17 17.14 -1.22 -12.67
CA ILE A 17 16.19 -1.64 -11.63
C ILE A 17 14.78 -1.25 -12.09
N PRO A 18 13.98 -2.18 -12.61
CA PRO A 18 12.61 -1.88 -13.00
C PRO A 18 11.74 -1.65 -11.75
N ILE A 19 10.81 -0.72 -11.87
CA ILE A 19 9.74 -0.49 -10.88
C ILE A 19 8.45 -1.06 -11.45
N ASP A 20 7.86 -2.04 -10.77
CA ASP A 20 6.67 -2.74 -11.24
C ASP A 20 5.38 -2.10 -10.72
N MET A 21 5.44 -1.50 -9.53
CA MET A 21 4.26 -0.88 -8.90
C MET A 21 4.63 0.38 -8.11
N VAL A 22 3.64 1.24 -7.94
CA VAL A 22 3.73 2.40 -7.05
C VAL A 22 2.48 2.53 -6.19
N MET A 23 2.66 3.08 -4.99
CA MET A 23 1.61 3.54 -4.09
C MET A 23 1.77 5.03 -3.83
N TYR A 24 0.67 5.75 -3.66
CA TYR A 24 0.69 7.21 -3.65
C TYR A 24 1.29 7.81 -2.37
N GLN A 25 1.20 7.10 -1.24
CA GLN A 25 1.64 7.61 0.07
C GLN A 25 1.86 6.47 1.06
N ASN A 26 2.98 6.52 1.78
CA ASN A 26 3.18 5.67 2.95
C ASN A 26 2.34 6.19 4.12
N GLU A 27 1.65 5.29 4.82
CA GLU A 27 0.85 5.60 6.01
C GLU A 27 -0.04 6.85 5.86
N ALA A 28 -0.88 6.84 4.85
CA ALA A 28 -1.73 7.99 4.48
C ALA A 28 -2.67 8.48 5.61
N TYR A 29 -2.80 7.72 6.70
CA TYR A 29 -3.69 8.00 7.84
C TYR A 29 -2.96 8.25 9.15
N SER A 30 -1.64 8.31 9.13
CA SER A 30 -0.83 8.61 10.32
C SER A 30 -0.55 10.10 10.44
N TYR A 31 -0.73 10.61 11.66
CA TYR A 31 -0.23 11.91 12.11
C TYR A 31 1.04 11.67 12.92
N THR A 32 2.16 11.67 12.26
CA THR A 32 3.45 11.35 12.87
C THR A 32 4.23 12.61 13.23
N PRO A 33 5.14 12.55 14.24
CA PRO A 33 6.02 13.66 14.58
C PRO A 33 7.16 13.86 13.57
N TYR A 34 7.37 12.92 12.67
CA TYR A 34 8.31 13.01 11.54
C TYR A 34 7.57 13.38 10.25
N PRO A 35 8.28 13.77 9.19
CA PRO A 35 7.64 14.16 7.94
C PRO A 35 6.69 13.09 7.40
N GLY A 36 5.41 13.41 7.33
CA GLY A 36 4.34 12.57 6.83
C GLY A 36 3.29 13.42 6.13
N CYS A 37 2.33 12.79 5.50
CA CYS A 37 1.22 13.47 4.85
C CYS A 37 -0.07 12.67 5.04
N ALA A 38 -0.94 13.16 5.90
CA ALA A 38 -2.26 12.58 6.08
C ALA A 38 -3.21 13.02 4.97
N TRP A 39 -3.98 12.08 4.46
CA TRP A 39 -4.89 12.29 3.34
C TRP A 39 -6.35 12.07 3.76
N THR A 40 -7.24 12.88 3.20
CA THR A 40 -8.68 12.62 3.25
C THR A 40 -9.08 11.61 2.16
N ALA A 41 -10.24 10.96 2.30
CA ALA A 41 -10.78 10.08 1.27
C ALA A 41 -10.89 10.79 -0.09
N THR A 42 -11.46 12.01 -0.09
CA THR A 42 -11.58 12.83 -1.30
C THR A 42 -10.22 13.18 -1.91
N GLY A 43 -9.23 13.50 -1.08
CA GLY A 43 -7.86 13.77 -1.54
C GLY A 43 -7.23 12.56 -2.19
N THR A 44 -7.37 11.39 -1.58
CA THR A 44 -6.92 10.10 -2.12
C THR A 44 -7.56 9.80 -3.48
N ILE A 45 -8.88 9.91 -3.57
CA ILE A 45 -9.62 9.69 -4.82
C ILE A 45 -9.12 10.63 -5.91
N ARG A 46 -9.13 11.93 -5.62
CA ARG A 46 -8.77 12.96 -6.59
C ARG A 46 -7.35 12.80 -7.09
N PHE A 47 -6.38 12.62 -6.19
CA PHE A 47 -4.98 12.52 -6.58
C PHE A 47 -4.71 11.30 -7.45
N ASN A 48 -5.19 10.14 -7.04
CA ASN A 48 -4.94 8.90 -7.79
C ASN A 48 -5.68 8.89 -9.13
N LYS A 49 -6.96 9.26 -9.15
CA LYS A 49 -7.81 9.21 -10.33
C LYS A 49 -7.47 10.29 -11.36
N GLU A 50 -7.30 11.54 -10.92
CA GLU A 50 -7.18 12.70 -11.82
C GLU A 50 -5.74 13.02 -12.21
N TYR A 51 -4.76 12.60 -11.40
CA TYR A 51 -3.36 12.96 -11.62
C TYR A 51 -2.45 11.76 -11.79
N LEU A 52 -2.36 10.86 -10.80
CA LEU A 52 -1.34 9.82 -10.81
C LEU A 52 -1.62 8.75 -11.86
N ALA A 53 -2.83 8.19 -11.91
CA ALA A 53 -3.18 7.14 -12.87
C ALA A 53 -3.07 7.61 -14.34
N PRO A 54 -3.58 8.80 -14.75
CA PRO A 54 -3.37 9.28 -16.11
C PRO A 54 -1.91 9.51 -16.45
N THR A 55 -1.12 10.04 -15.51
CA THR A 55 0.31 10.31 -15.73
C THR A 55 1.09 8.99 -15.89
N LEU A 56 0.86 7.99 -15.04
CA LEU A 56 1.48 6.68 -15.19
C LEU A 56 1.07 6.02 -16.50
N ARG A 57 -0.20 6.03 -16.85
CA ARG A 57 -0.68 5.45 -18.12
C ARG A 57 -0.01 6.07 -19.34
N GLN A 58 0.31 7.36 -19.29
CA GLN A 58 0.96 8.07 -20.38
C GLN A 58 2.47 7.82 -20.42
N MET A 59 3.15 7.81 -19.29
CA MET A 59 4.61 7.82 -19.21
C MET A 59 5.20 6.43 -18.92
N HIS A 60 4.51 5.63 -18.12
CA HIS A 60 4.94 4.32 -17.64
C HIS A 60 3.77 3.34 -17.60
N PRO A 61 3.19 2.97 -18.76
CA PRO A 61 2.03 2.08 -18.83
C PRO A 61 2.29 0.68 -18.27
N GLU A 62 3.57 0.30 -18.15
CA GLU A 62 4.02 -0.96 -17.52
C GLU A 62 3.92 -0.96 -16.00
N VAL A 63 3.90 0.22 -15.37
CA VAL A 63 3.90 0.37 -13.90
C VAL A 63 2.47 0.34 -13.36
N LYS A 64 2.22 -0.57 -12.46
CA LYS A 64 0.91 -0.76 -11.83
C LYS A 64 0.68 0.28 -10.73
N LEU A 65 -0.51 0.87 -10.68
CA LEU A 65 -0.95 1.70 -9.57
C LEU A 65 -1.70 0.84 -8.54
N TYR A 66 -1.23 0.89 -7.29
CA TYR A 66 -1.91 0.31 -6.13
C TYR A 66 -2.38 1.41 -5.20
N LEU A 67 -3.54 1.24 -4.59
CA LEU A 67 -3.94 2.08 -3.47
C LEU A 67 -3.19 1.68 -2.20
N GLY A 68 -2.73 2.65 -1.46
CA GLY A 68 -2.06 2.42 -0.18
C GLY A 68 -0.88 3.36 0.04
N THR A 69 -0.18 3.16 1.11
CA THR A 69 -0.34 2.01 2.03
C THR A 69 -1.44 2.29 3.06
N PHE A 70 -2.38 1.36 3.22
CA PHE A 70 -3.45 1.49 4.21
C PHE A 70 -2.98 0.98 5.58
N ASN A 71 -2.86 1.90 6.53
CA ASN A 71 -2.47 1.66 7.91
C ASN A 71 -3.60 1.96 8.91
N THR A 72 -4.85 1.81 8.49
CA THR A 72 -6.05 2.09 9.28
C THR A 72 -7.06 0.96 9.19
N ASN A 73 -7.77 0.70 10.28
CA ASN A 73 -8.91 -0.20 10.34
C ASN A 73 -10.26 0.52 10.13
N ARG A 74 -10.25 1.81 9.76
CA ARG A 74 -11.46 2.58 9.48
C ARG A 74 -12.09 2.15 8.17
N GLN A 75 -12.93 1.14 8.25
CA GLN A 75 -13.64 0.58 7.10
C GLN A 75 -14.50 1.64 6.38
N ASP A 76 -15.19 2.51 7.12
CA ASP A 76 -15.99 3.62 6.59
C ASP A 76 -15.19 4.54 5.65
N HIS A 77 -13.96 4.82 6.03
CA HIS A 77 -13.06 5.67 5.25
C HIS A 77 -12.62 4.97 3.95
N VAL A 78 -12.25 3.70 4.04
CA VAL A 78 -11.82 2.92 2.88
C VAL A 78 -12.99 2.66 1.93
N GLU A 79 -14.17 2.32 2.45
CA GLU A 79 -15.39 2.17 1.65
C GLU A 79 -15.76 3.46 0.91
N THR A 80 -15.59 4.63 1.55
CA THR A 80 -15.79 5.92 0.88
C THR A 80 -14.85 6.08 -0.32
N ILE A 81 -13.60 5.64 -0.22
CA ILE A 81 -12.64 5.67 -1.33
C ILE A 81 -13.07 4.70 -2.44
N LEU A 82 -13.42 3.48 -2.07
CA LEU A 82 -13.77 2.40 -3.00
C LEU A 82 -15.16 2.56 -3.66
N ALA A 83 -15.99 3.44 -3.14
CA ALA A 83 -17.25 3.81 -3.79
C ALA A 83 -17.03 4.56 -5.13
N ASP A 84 -15.84 5.13 -5.36
CA ASP A 84 -15.50 5.75 -6.65
C ASP A 84 -15.05 4.67 -7.66
N THR A 85 -16.00 4.20 -8.47
CA THR A 85 -15.76 3.16 -9.47
C THR A 85 -14.75 3.57 -10.54
N ALA A 86 -14.65 4.86 -10.85
CA ALA A 86 -13.65 5.35 -11.81
C ALA A 86 -12.24 5.24 -11.26
N LEU A 87 -12.05 5.46 -9.95
CA LEU A 87 -10.78 5.17 -9.27
C LEU A 87 -10.49 3.67 -9.29
N CYS A 88 -11.47 2.84 -8.93
CA CYS A 88 -11.32 1.38 -8.90
C CYS A 88 -10.87 0.80 -10.25
N ASN A 89 -11.33 1.38 -11.35
CA ASN A 89 -10.89 1.00 -12.70
C ASN A 89 -9.47 1.44 -13.06
N CYS A 90 -8.85 2.29 -12.24
CA CYS A 90 -7.49 2.79 -12.49
C CYS A 90 -6.41 2.03 -11.73
N ILE A 91 -6.80 1.20 -10.74
CA ILE A 91 -5.87 0.51 -9.85
C ILE A 91 -5.79 -0.98 -10.17
N ARG A 92 -4.68 -1.59 -9.78
CA ARG A 92 -4.46 -3.03 -9.89
C ARG A 92 -4.67 -3.77 -8.58
N GLY A 93 -4.50 -3.09 -7.47
CA GLY A 93 -4.61 -3.70 -6.15
C GLY A 93 -4.43 -2.72 -5.00
N MET A 94 -4.18 -3.27 -3.82
CA MET A 94 -4.02 -2.48 -2.58
C MET A 94 -2.86 -3.00 -1.73
N GLY A 95 -2.19 -2.06 -1.04
CA GLY A 95 -1.20 -2.34 -0.02
C GLY A 95 -1.70 -2.04 1.39
N PHE A 96 -1.43 -2.96 2.31
CA PHE A 96 -1.84 -2.87 3.71
C PHE A 96 -0.64 -2.95 4.64
N GLN A 97 -0.76 -2.27 5.78
CA GLN A 97 0.19 -2.34 6.89
C GLN A 97 -0.53 -2.04 8.21
N TRP A 98 0.05 -2.46 9.34
CA TRP A 98 -0.47 -2.22 10.70
C TRP A 98 -1.95 -2.61 10.85
N GLU A 99 -2.79 -1.71 11.35
CA GLU A 99 -4.22 -1.94 11.52
C GLU A 99 -4.98 -2.18 10.21
N GLY A 100 -4.39 -1.80 9.07
CA GLY A 100 -4.96 -2.06 7.75
C GLY A 100 -5.22 -3.55 7.48
N ARG A 101 -4.49 -4.45 8.15
CA ARG A 101 -4.73 -5.90 8.09
C ARG A 101 -6.16 -6.32 8.47
N GLU A 102 -6.81 -5.54 9.33
CA GLU A 102 -8.14 -5.87 9.84
C GLU A 102 -9.23 -5.72 8.77
N ILE A 103 -9.05 -4.80 7.84
CA ILE A 103 -10.00 -4.58 6.74
C ILE A 103 -9.71 -5.43 5.50
N LEU A 104 -8.51 -5.98 5.36
CA LEU A 104 -8.10 -6.80 4.21
C LEU A 104 -9.10 -7.91 3.86
N PRO A 105 -9.61 -8.74 4.82
CA PRO A 105 -10.52 -9.82 4.47
C PRO A 105 -11.83 -9.32 3.84
N SER A 106 -12.33 -8.17 4.31
CA SER A 106 -13.56 -7.54 3.78
C SER A 106 -13.35 -7.03 2.36
N ILE A 107 -12.25 -6.33 2.13
CA ILE A 107 -11.92 -5.78 0.81
C ILE A 107 -11.63 -6.90 -0.19
N ARG A 108 -10.87 -7.92 0.22
CA ARG A 108 -10.59 -9.09 -0.61
C ARG A 108 -11.87 -9.80 -1.08
N LYS A 109 -12.89 -9.86 -0.24
CA LYS A 109 -14.18 -10.45 -0.59
C LYS A 109 -14.95 -9.60 -1.60
N GLN A 110 -14.83 -8.28 -1.54
CA GLN A 110 -15.51 -7.34 -2.43
C GLN A 110 -14.82 -7.25 -3.80
N HIS A 111 -13.49 -7.34 -3.83
CA HIS A 111 -12.67 -7.20 -5.03
C HIS A 111 -11.72 -8.41 -5.21
N PRO A 112 -12.24 -9.61 -5.46
CA PRO A 112 -11.44 -10.82 -5.59
C PRO A 112 -10.45 -10.81 -6.76
N GLU A 113 -10.62 -9.92 -7.73
CA GLU A 113 -9.76 -9.77 -8.92
C GLU A 113 -8.52 -8.91 -8.67
N TRP A 114 -8.44 -8.20 -7.54
CA TRP A 114 -7.31 -7.34 -7.24
C TRP A 114 -6.13 -8.11 -6.63
N GLU A 115 -4.95 -7.55 -6.80
CA GLU A 115 -3.74 -8.01 -6.13
C GLU A 115 -3.60 -7.30 -4.78
N TYR A 116 -3.18 -8.04 -3.75
CA TYR A 116 -3.03 -7.53 -2.39
C TYR A 116 -1.62 -7.79 -1.89
N ILE A 117 -1.03 -6.80 -1.21
CA ILE A 117 0.28 -6.95 -0.60
C ILE A 117 0.30 -6.46 0.85
N CYS A 118 1.08 -7.09 1.68
CA CYS A 118 1.55 -6.51 2.93
C CYS A 118 2.77 -5.66 2.59
N SER A 119 2.59 -4.34 2.60
CA SER A 119 3.67 -3.41 2.22
C SER A 119 4.67 -3.16 3.34
N GLU A 120 4.25 -3.36 4.59
CA GLU A 120 5.08 -3.23 5.79
C GLU A 120 4.45 -3.96 6.96
N SER A 121 5.26 -4.58 7.78
CA SER A 121 4.83 -5.28 8.99
C SER A 121 5.85 -5.14 10.10
N GLU A 122 5.36 -5.16 11.35
CA GLU A 122 6.22 -5.10 12.52
C GLU A 122 7.11 -6.34 12.66
N CYS A 123 8.29 -6.14 13.25
CA CYS A 123 9.28 -7.18 13.55
C CYS A 123 9.40 -7.48 15.05
N GLY A 124 8.27 -7.42 15.78
CA GLY A 124 8.20 -7.77 17.21
C GLY A 124 8.82 -6.76 18.15
N TRP A 125 8.80 -5.47 17.79
CA TRP A 125 9.27 -4.35 18.64
C TRP A 125 10.72 -4.50 19.12
N GLY A 126 11.56 -5.22 18.35
CA GLY A 126 12.95 -5.47 18.69
C GLY A 126 13.16 -6.57 19.73
N SER A 127 12.10 -7.27 20.17
CA SER A 127 12.27 -8.48 20.95
C SER A 127 12.70 -9.64 20.04
N PHE A 128 13.64 -10.47 20.54
CA PHE A 128 14.14 -11.65 19.82
C PHE A 128 13.74 -12.94 20.55
N ASP A 129 12.57 -12.93 21.15
CA ASP A 129 12.03 -14.08 21.86
C ASP A 129 11.09 -14.91 20.99
N TRP A 130 10.65 -16.06 21.54
CA TRP A 130 9.74 -16.96 20.85
C TRP A 130 8.38 -16.31 20.55
N LYS A 131 7.90 -15.41 21.40
CA LYS A 131 6.63 -14.70 21.18
C LYS A 131 6.68 -13.80 19.95
N ALA A 132 7.80 -13.13 19.71
CA ALA A 132 8.00 -12.32 18.50
C ALA A 132 7.97 -13.20 17.25
N ALA A 133 8.58 -14.39 17.31
CA ALA A 133 8.54 -15.34 16.20
C ALA A 133 7.13 -15.86 15.92
N GLU A 134 6.36 -16.22 16.95
CA GLU A 134 4.96 -16.64 16.82
C GLU A 134 4.11 -15.52 16.24
N HIS A 135 4.26 -14.28 16.73
CA HIS A 135 3.53 -13.12 16.22
C HIS A 135 3.84 -12.86 14.75
N THR A 136 5.11 -12.91 14.35
CA THR A 136 5.51 -12.78 12.94
C THR A 136 4.86 -13.86 12.08
N PHE A 137 4.84 -15.10 12.55
CA PHE A 137 4.17 -16.19 11.84
C PHE A 137 2.66 -15.96 11.70
N GLU A 138 2.01 -15.47 12.75
CA GLU A 138 0.59 -15.12 12.71
C GLU A 138 0.30 -14.03 11.68
N LEU A 139 1.15 -13.00 11.59
CA LEU A 139 1.02 -11.94 10.60
C LEU A 139 1.19 -12.48 9.18
N ILE A 140 2.22 -13.28 8.92
CA ILE A 140 2.43 -13.93 7.62
C ILE A 140 1.20 -14.76 7.24
N ASN A 141 0.72 -15.59 8.16
CA ASN A 141 -0.44 -16.43 7.94
C ASN A 141 -1.71 -15.60 7.68
N HIS A 142 -1.90 -14.50 8.42
CA HIS A 142 -3.03 -13.60 8.21
C HIS A 142 -3.01 -12.98 6.81
N TYR A 143 -1.89 -12.37 6.40
CA TYR A 143 -1.80 -11.69 5.11
C TYR A 143 -1.90 -12.67 3.93
N LEU A 144 -1.09 -13.72 3.93
CA LEU A 144 -1.10 -14.71 2.84
C LEU A 144 -2.40 -15.51 2.82
N GLY A 145 -2.94 -15.88 3.99
CA GLY A 145 -4.23 -16.57 4.11
C GLY A 145 -5.42 -15.74 3.64
N ASN A 146 -5.32 -14.41 3.66
CA ASN A 146 -6.31 -13.49 3.10
C ASN A 146 -5.96 -13.02 1.68
N GLY A 147 -5.04 -13.69 1.00
CA GLY A 147 -4.79 -13.52 -0.43
C GLY A 147 -3.80 -12.44 -0.81
N CYS A 148 -2.97 -11.96 0.12
CA CYS A 148 -1.80 -11.19 -0.26
C CYS A 148 -0.82 -12.08 -1.04
N CYS A 149 -0.29 -11.56 -2.14
CA CYS A 149 0.73 -12.22 -2.95
C CYS A 149 2.16 -11.92 -2.47
N GLU A 150 2.32 -10.88 -1.64
CA GLU A 150 3.59 -10.47 -1.06
C GLU A 150 3.43 -10.13 0.43
N TYR A 151 4.49 -10.42 1.19
CA TYR A 151 4.62 -10.03 2.58
C TYR A 151 5.99 -9.39 2.80
N ASN A 152 6.00 -8.09 3.07
CA ASN A 152 7.22 -7.34 3.34
C ASN A 152 7.43 -7.23 4.84
N PHE A 153 8.50 -7.89 5.32
CA PHE A 153 8.94 -7.84 6.70
C PHE A 153 9.85 -6.62 6.93
N GLY A 154 9.44 -5.75 7.83
CA GLY A 154 10.24 -4.58 8.18
C GLY A 154 11.45 -4.99 9.02
N ILE A 155 12.65 -4.86 8.47
CA ILE A 155 13.88 -4.99 9.25
C ILE A 155 14.33 -3.59 9.63
N VAL A 156 14.18 -3.23 10.90
CA VAL A 156 14.79 -2.04 11.47
C VAL A 156 16.17 -2.46 11.99
N PHE A 157 17.22 -2.02 11.33
CA PHE A 157 18.56 -2.08 11.90
C PHE A 157 18.68 -0.90 12.84
N ASP A 158 18.42 -1.12 14.12
CA ASP A 158 18.82 -0.20 15.16
C ASP A 158 20.35 -0.35 15.38
N ARG A 159 21.07 0.74 15.24
CA ARG A 159 22.54 0.78 15.46
C ARG A 159 22.82 1.30 16.85
#